data_784a25b23ad1d776faba1a2c75443819
#
_entry.id   784a25b23ad1d776faba1a2c75443819
#
_cell.length_a   1.000
_cell.length_b   1.000
_cell.length_c   1.000
_cell.angle_alpha   90.00
_cell.angle_beta   90.00
_cell.angle_gamma   90.00
#
_symmetry.space_group_name_H-M   'P 1'
#
loop_
_entity.id
_entity.type
_entity.pdbx_description
1 polymer ?
#
loop_
_entity_poly.entity_id
_entity_poly.type
_entity_poly.pdbx_seq_one_letter_code
_entity_poly.pdbx_strand_id
1 'polypeptide(L)'
;PNGVFVCAIFLVSFTLTDIVPTVCNRNKWLAGKKGSRIALSLILILVSIGLWIVLKSSSFMDSVTSFLWTWTIGMDEAIGHIVSLGLRSGIPQGVLGVLVFLGFCYCASRWQYAWLPLSYVVVCGVFFFNAIGDPAIKQFFAGFWYTDPERTAALVAIAAIPLASVGLYLVYKGISFVILKKDSVGLEGSYRAKIVLAVMVAGLFCFINYSSYRFFFDGRLSAFGATENELEYESMASNG
;
A
#
# COMPACT_ATOMS: atom_id res chain seq x y z
N PRO A 1 14.02 8.73 -8.22
CA PRO A 1 13.87 9.50 -6.99
C PRO A 1 12.74 8.98 -6.09
N ASN A 2 11.60 8.58 -6.69
CA ASN A 2 10.37 8.23 -5.95
C ASN A 2 10.53 7.06 -4.98
N GLY A 3 11.33 6.05 -5.32
CA GLY A 3 11.60 4.89 -4.47
C GLY A 3 12.32 5.22 -3.16
N VAL A 4 13.17 6.26 -3.15
CA VAL A 4 13.91 6.68 -1.95
C VAL A 4 12.96 7.13 -0.84
N PHE A 5 11.93 7.90 -1.16
CA PHE A 5 10.95 8.36 -0.17
C PHE A 5 10.10 7.22 0.38
N VAL A 6 9.79 6.22 -0.46
CA VAL A 6 9.11 5.00 0.00
C VAL A 6 9.98 4.24 0.98
N CYS A 7 11.24 3.99 0.62
CA CYS A 7 12.19 3.34 1.52
C CYS A 7 12.36 4.12 2.83
N ALA A 8 12.37 5.47 2.77
CA ALA A 8 12.44 6.31 3.97
C ALA A 8 11.22 6.12 4.88
N ILE A 9 9.99 6.07 4.33
CA ILE A 9 8.77 5.80 5.10
C ILE A 9 8.87 4.45 5.81
N PHE A 10 9.27 3.39 5.10
CA PHE A 10 9.43 2.07 5.70
C PHE A 10 10.53 2.06 6.76
N LEU A 11 11.66 2.71 6.50
CA LEU A 11 12.79 2.78 7.43
C LEU A 11 12.42 3.54 8.71
N VAL A 12 11.74 4.67 8.60
CA VAL A 12 11.27 5.45 9.75
C VAL A 12 10.26 4.63 10.56
N SER A 13 9.30 3.98 9.89
CA SER A 13 8.32 3.12 10.54
C SER A 13 8.98 1.95 11.28
N PHE A 14 9.96 1.29 10.67
CA PHE A 14 10.74 0.21 11.29
C PHE A 14 11.56 0.73 12.47
N THR A 15 12.21 1.89 12.32
CA THR A 15 12.98 2.51 13.40
C THR A 15 12.11 2.84 14.60
N LEU A 16 10.91 3.38 14.38
CA LEU A 16 9.95 3.70 15.45
C LEU A 16 9.47 2.46 16.22
N THR A 17 9.19 1.38 15.51
CA THR A 17 8.53 0.22 16.12
C THR A 17 9.49 -0.86 16.60
N ASP A 18 10.69 -0.95 16.06
CA ASP A 18 11.66 -2.00 16.39
C ASP A 18 12.96 -1.44 17.00
N ILE A 19 13.62 -0.50 16.34
CA ILE A 19 14.93 0.01 16.78
C ILE A 19 14.80 0.82 18.07
N VAL A 20 13.89 1.79 18.15
CA VAL A 20 13.73 2.65 19.33
C VAL A 20 13.44 1.83 20.60
N PRO A 21 12.47 0.88 20.62
CA PRO A 21 12.25 0.03 21.76
C PRO A 21 13.47 -0.84 22.12
N THR A 22 14.16 -1.38 21.13
CA THR A 22 15.35 -2.23 21.31
C THR A 22 16.50 -1.43 21.95
N VAL A 23 16.77 -0.22 21.44
CA VAL A 23 17.80 0.68 22.01
C VAL A 23 17.44 1.07 23.45
N CYS A 24 16.17 1.45 23.70
CA CYS A 24 15.71 1.78 25.05
C CYS A 24 15.84 0.61 26.02
N ASN A 25 15.61 -0.63 25.58
CA ASN A 25 15.74 -1.82 26.44
C ASN A 25 17.19 -2.20 26.71
N ARG A 26 18.10 -2.02 25.72
CA ARG A 26 19.53 -2.33 25.86
C ARG A 26 20.29 -1.32 26.71
N ASN A 27 19.87 -0.08 26.69
CA ASN A 27 20.58 0.99 27.42
C ASN A 27 20.10 1.00 28.90
N LYS A 28 21.00 0.72 29.82
CA LYS A 28 20.71 0.68 31.27
C LYS A 28 20.12 1.99 31.82
N TRP A 29 20.46 3.14 31.23
CA TRP A 29 19.97 4.47 31.61
C TRP A 29 18.51 4.71 31.15
N LEU A 30 18.09 4.07 30.06
CA LEU A 30 16.78 4.22 29.43
C LEU A 30 15.85 3.06 29.78
N ALA A 31 16.42 1.92 30.21
CA ALA A 31 15.68 0.71 30.53
C ALA A 31 14.65 0.97 31.65
N GLY A 32 13.42 0.57 31.38
CA GLY A 32 12.28 0.74 32.31
C GLY A 32 11.61 2.12 32.33
N LYS A 33 12.16 3.14 31.68
CA LYS A 33 11.56 4.47 31.58
C LYS A 33 10.65 4.57 30.37
N LYS A 34 9.33 4.41 30.52
CA LYS A 34 8.36 4.56 29.41
C LYS A 34 8.50 5.93 28.71
N GLY A 35 8.80 6.99 29.45
CA GLY A 35 9.01 8.34 28.93
C GLY A 35 10.16 8.45 27.92
N SER A 36 11.25 7.69 28.08
CA SER A 36 12.38 7.76 27.15
C SER A 36 12.07 7.18 25.77
N ARG A 37 11.23 6.14 25.68
CA ARG A 37 10.75 5.61 24.39
C ARG A 37 9.90 6.65 23.67
N ILE A 38 8.96 7.26 24.40
CA ILE A 38 8.09 8.30 23.83
C ILE A 38 8.93 9.48 23.36
N ALA A 39 9.88 9.95 24.17
CA ALA A 39 10.75 11.06 23.81
C ALA A 39 11.57 10.77 22.54
N LEU A 40 12.22 9.60 22.45
CA LEU A 40 12.98 9.20 21.26
C LEU A 40 12.11 9.07 20.03
N SER A 41 10.89 8.49 20.17
CA SER A 41 9.95 8.40 19.06
C SER A 41 9.50 9.78 18.58
N LEU A 42 9.20 10.70 19.49
CA LEU A 42 8.83 12.08 19.16
C LEU A 42 10.00 12.82 18.47
N ILE A 43 11.22 12.66 18.96
CA ILE A 43 12.40 13.27 18.33
C ILE A 43 12.55 12.74 16.89
N LEU A 44 12.43 11.42 16.67
CA LEU A 44 12.54 10.84 15.33
C LEU A 44 11.44 11.37 14.41
N ILE A 45 10.20 11.48 14.89
CA ILE A 45 9.08 12.03 14.11
C ILE A 45 9.36 13.50 13.75
N LEU A 46 9.78 14.32 14.72
CA LEU A 46 10.07 15.73 14.49
C LEU A 46 11.25 15.91 13.51
N VAL A 47 12.30 15.10 13.62
CA VAL A 47 13.43 15.11 12.68
C VAL A 47 12.95 14.70 11.28
N SER A 48 12.10 13.68 11.17
CA SER A 48 11.55 13.23 9.88
C SER A 48 10.68 14.30 9.23
N ILE A 49 9.82 14.98 10.00
CA ILE A 49 9.00 16.09 9.51
C ILE A 49 9.89 17.29 9.13
N GLY A 50 10.87 17.62 9.95
CA GLY A 50 11.83 18.71 9.65
C GLY A 50 12.59 18.44 8.35
N LEU A 51 13.10 17.21 8.16
CA LEU A 51 13.76 16.80 6.93
C LEU A 51 12.83 16.87 5.71
N TRP A 52 11.57 16.44 5.88
CA TRP A 52 10.54 16.54 4.84
C TRP A 52 10.32 17.99 4.41
N ILE A 53 10.17 18.92 5.35
CA ILE A 53 9.98 20.35 5.08
C ILE A 53 11.20 20.94 4.39
N VAL A 54 12.42 20.66 4.89
CA VAL A 54 13.67 21.15 4.30
C VAL A 54 13.85 20.66 2.87
N LEU A 55 13.61 19.37 2.62
CA LEU A 55 13.70 18.81 1.27
C LEU A 55 12.67 19.44 0.33
N LYS A 56 11.42 19.60 0.82
CA LYS A 56 10.36 20.23 0.02
C LYS A 56 10.69 21.69 -0.35
N SER A 57 11.31 22.44 0.57
CA SER A 57 11.69 23.83 0.37
C SER A 57 13.00 24.01 -0.40
N SER A 58 13.67 22.92 -0.76
CA SER A 58 14.92 22.94 -1.49
C SER A 58 14.70 23.25 -2.97
N SER A 59 15.46 24.19 -3.54
CA SER A 59 15.46 24.52 -4.97
C SER A 59 15.75 23.31 -5.86
N PHE A 60 16.49 22.32 -5.34
CA PHE A 60 16.75 21.05 -6.03
C PHE A 60 15.47 20.24 -6.28
N MET A 61 14.49 20.32 -5.37
CA MET A 61 13.21 19.57 -5.46
C MET A 61 12.07 20.42 -6.04
N ASP A 62 12.30 21.70 -6.31
CA ASP A 62 11.23 22.62 -6.76
C ASP A 62 10.55 22.15 -8.04
N SER A 63 11.31 21.70 -9.04
CA SER A 63 10.79 21.16 -10.28
C SER A 63 9.90 19.91 -10.11
N VAL A 64 10.06 19.18 -8.99
CA VAL A 64 9.27 18.00 -8.67
C VAL A 64 8.04 18.37 -7.84
N THR A 65 8.25 19.21 -6.81
CA THR A 65 7.23 19.52 -5.81
C THR A 65 6.27 20.62 -6.24
N SER A 66 6.63 21.43 -7.22
CA SER A 66 5.77 22.47 -7.79
C SER A 66 4.74 21.95 -8.79
N PHE A 67 4.96 20.76 -9.34
CA PHE A 67 4.04 20.17 -10.31
C PHE A 67 2.71 19.78 -9.66
N LEU A 68 1.59 20.11 -10.30
CA LEU A 68 0.25 19.88 -9.78
C LEU A 68 -0.65 19.16 -10.79
N TRP A 69 -1.11 17.97 -10.43
CA TRP A 69 -2.19 17.29 -11.14
C TRP A 69 -3.56 17.76 -10.66
N THR A 70 -4.47 17.97 -11.61
CA THR A 70 -5.83 18.48 -11.33
C THR A 70 -6.81 17.41 -10.85
N TRP A 71 -6.44 16.13 -10.88
CA TRP A 71 -7.31 15.03 -10.45
C TRP A 71 -7.69 15.14 -8.97
N THR A 72 -8.98 15.15 -8.70
CA THR A 72 -9.58 15.15 -7.36
C THR A 72 -10.81 14.27 -7.33
N ILE A 73 -11.09 13.66 -6.19
CA ILE A 73 -12.28 12.86 -5.90
C ILE A 73 -12.85 13.24 -4.54
N GLY A 74 -14.06 12.80 -4.23
CA GLY A 74 -14.67 12.98 -2.92
C GLY A 74 -13.93 12.23 -1.81
N MET A 75 -14.10 12.68 -0.58
CA MET A 75 -13.46 12.06 0.59
C MET A 75 -13.94 10.61 0.80
N ASP A 76 -15.24 10.39 0.67
CA ASP A 76 -15.88 9.08 0.75
C ASP A 76 -15.38 8.13 -0.34
N GLU A 77 -15.24 8.64 -1.55
CA GLU A 77 -14.69 7.90 -2.68
C GLU A 77 -13.22 7.55 -2.45
N ALA A 78 -12.40 8.48 -1.96
CA ALA A 78 -11.00 8.23 -1.63
C ALA A 78 -10.82 7.13 -0.57
N ILE A 79 -11.65 7.15 0.48
CA ILE A 79 -11.67 6.10 1.50
C ILE A 79 -12.10 4.77 0.88
N GLY A 80 -13.16 4.79 0.08
CA GLY A 80 -13.65 3.61 -0.64
C GLY A 80 -12.57 2.97 -1.50
N HIS A 81 -11.81 3.78 -2.23
CA HIS A 81 -10.69 3.34 -3.08
C HIS A 81 -9.54 2.73 -2.27
N ILE A 82 -9.20 3.27 -1.10
CA ILE A 82 -8.17 2.71 -0.22
C ILE A 82 -8.62 1.37 0.35
N VAL A 83 -9.84 1.29 0.90
CA VAL A 83 -10.35 0.09 1.56
C VAL A 83 -10.54 -1.05 0.58
N SER A 84 -11.08 -0.76 -0.60
CA SER A 84 -11.31 -1.73 -1.66
C SER A 84 -10.07 -2.01 -2.52
N LEU A 85 -8.97 -1.29 -2.32
CA LEU A 85 -7.79 -1.27 -3.20
C LEU A 85 -8.14 -0.97 -4.67
N GLY A 86 -9.24 -0.29 -4.91
CA GLY A 86 -9.63 0.22 -6.23
C GLY A 86 -8.70 1.33 -6.71
N LEU A 87 -8.11 2.07 -5.77
CA LEU A 87 -7.12 3.11 -5.97
C LEU A 87 -7.47 4.03 -7.16
N ARG A 88 -6.54 4.25 -8.08
CA ARG A 88 -6.75 5.09 -9.26
C ARG A 88 -7.70 4.48 -10.29
N SER A 89 -7.75 3.15 -10.38
CA SER A 89 -8.63 2.45 -11.35
C SER A 89 -10.11 2.54 -11.00
N GLY A 90 -10.46 2.78 -9.74
CA GLY A 90 -11.83 2.75 -9.23
C GLY A 90 -12.45 1.37 -9.16
N ILE A 91 -11.76 0.31 -9.66
CA ILE A 91 -12.29 -1.06 -9.66
C ILE A 91 -11.99 -1.73 -8.32
N PRO A 92 -13.02 -2.07 -7.53
CA PRO A 92 -12.83 -2.68 -6.23
C PRO A 92 -12.16 -4.06 -6.32
N GLN A 93 -11.11 -4.28 -5.54
CA GLN A 93 -10.45 -5.57 -5.37
C GLN A 93 -10.78 -6.15 -3.99
N GLY A 94 -12.06 -6.43 -3.74
CA GLY A 94 -12.59 -6.77 -2.42
C GLY A 94 -11.86 -7.91 -1.73
N VAL A 95 -11.53 -8.99 -2.46
CA VAL A 95 -10.78 -10.14 -1.89
C VAL A 95 -9.39 -9.71 -1.43
N LEU A 96 -8.69 -8.92 -2.24
CA LEU A 96 -7.36 -8.39 -1.88
C LEU A 96 -7.47 -7.43 -0.69
N GLY A 97 -8.50 -6.57 -0.66
CA GLY A 97 -8.78 -5.67 0.45
C GLY A 97 -8.99 -6.42 1.78
N VAL A 98 -9.76 -7.52 1.75
CA VAL A 98 -9.94 -8.39 2.94
C VAL A 98 -8.62 -9.02 3.37
N LEU A 99 -7.79 -9.50 2.45
CA LEU A 99 -6.49 -10.06 2.80
C LEU A 99 -5.55 -9.02 3.42
N VAL A 100 -5.52 -7.80 2.86
CA VAL A 100 -4.74 -6.69 3.44
C VAL A 100 -5.25 -6.36 4.83
N PHE A 101 -6.56 -6.30 5.03
CA PHE A 101 -7.16 -6.04 6.34
C PHE A 101 -6.79 -7.11 7.38
N LEU A 102 -6.89 -8.40 7.02
CA LEU A 102 -6.48 -9.50 7.91
C LEU A 102 -5.00 -9.42 8.27
N GLY A 103 -4.14 -9.18 7.28
CA GLY A 103 -2.70 -9.00 7.50
C GLY A 103 -2.39 -7.77 8.34
N PHE A 104 -3.10 -6.67 8.11
CA PHE A 104 -3.01 -5.44 8.91
C PHE A 104 -3.31 -5.72 10.38
N CYS A 105 -4.47 -6.32 10.68
CA CYS A 105 -4.88 -6.65 12.05
C CYS A 105 -3.86 -7.57 12.74
N TYR A 106 -3.37 -8.59 12.04
CA TYR A 106 -2.38 -9.51 12.57
C TYR A 106 -1.05 -8.81 12.86
N CYS A 107 -0.53 -8.04 11.93
CA CYS A 107 0.73 -7.32 12.11
C CYS A 107 0.61 -6.22 13.17
N ALA A 108 -0.50 -5.49 13.23
CA ALA A 108 -0.75 -4.48 14.24
C ALA A 108 -0.84 -5.05 15.67
N SER A 109 -1.36 -6.29 15.81
CA SER A 109 -1.41 -6.98 17.11
C SER A 109 -0.05 -7.46 17.63
N ARG A 110 0.99 -7.41 16.79
CA ARG A 110 2.35 -7.91 17.11
C ARG A 110 3.38 -6.81 16.91
N TRP A 111 3.96 -6.33 18.00
CA TRP A 111 4.88 -5.20 17.99
C TRP A 111 6.02 -5.34 16.97
N GLN A 112 6.57 -6.53 16.83
CA GLN A 112 7.66 -6.83 15.88
C GLN A 112 7.31 -6.64 14.40
N TYR A 113 6.01 -6.63 14.05
CA TYR A 113 5.52 -6.42 12.70
C TYR A 113 4.75 -5.10 12.53
N ALA A 114 4.65 -4.29 13.60
CA ALA A 114 3.86 -3.06 13.62
C ALA A 114 4.34 -1.99 12.62
N TRP A 115 5.58 -2.09 12.15
CA TRP A 115 6.11 -1.20 11.11
C TRP A 115 5.41 -1.37 9.75
N LEU A 116 4.92 -2.56 9.42
CA LEU A 116 4.19 -2.80 8.18
C LEU A 116 2.86 -2.04 8.13
N PRO A 117 1.92 -2.22 9.09
CA PRO A 117 0.68 -1.45 9.10
C PRO A 117 0.93 0.06 9.28
N LEU A 118 1.96 0.47 10.02
CA LEU A 118 2.31 1.88 10.16
C LEU A 118 2.74 2.48 8.82
N SER A 119 3.64 1.81 8.09
CA SER A 119 4.05 2.25 6.75
C SER A 119 2.86 2.32 5.79
N TYR A 120 1.99 1.32 5.82
CA TYR A 120 0.79 1.28 5.00
C TYR A 120 -0.13 2.47 5.27
N VAL A 121 -0.39 2.79 6.53
CA VAL A 121 -1.23 3.96 6.92
C VAL A 121 -0.62 5.26 6.43
N VAL A 122 0.70 5.45 6.57
CA VAL A 122 1.38 6.66 6.08
C VAL A 122 1.22 6.81 4.56
N VAL A 123 1.44 5.73 3.82
CA VAL A 123 1.33 5.73 2.36
C VAL A 123 -0.14 5.93 1.91
N CYS A 124 -1.10 5.31 2.59
CA CYS A 124 -2.53 5.58 2.36
C CYS A 124 -2.87 7.05 2.64
N GLY A 125 -2.28 7.65 3.67
CA GLY A 125 -2.42 9.08 3.96
C GLY A 125 -1.90 9.96 2.81
N VAL A 126 -0.73 9.64 2.25
CA VAL A 126 -0.19 10.35 1.07
C VAL A 126 -1.18 10.27 -0.11
N PHE A 127 -1.69 9.07 -0.42
CA PHE A 127 -2.69 8.90 -1.48
C PHE A 127 -3.97 9.67 -1.19
N PHE A 128 -4.49 9.57 0.03
CA PHE A 128 -5.71 10.25 0.46
C PHE A 128 -5.61 11.77 0.28
N PHE A 129 -4.56 12.39 0.82
CA PHE A 129 -4.36 13.83 0.68
C PHE A 129 -4.09 14.26 -0.77
N ASN A 130 -3.48 13.39 -1.58
CA ASN A 130 -3.36 13.62 -3.01
C ASN A 130 -4.72 13.55 -3.73
N ALA A 131 -5.61 12.66 -3.29
CA ALA A 131 -6.91 12.47 -3.92
C ALA A 131 -7.90 13.59 -3.62
N ILE A 132 -7.98 14.05 -2.35
CA ILE A 132 -9.00 14.99 -1.88
C ILE A 132 -8.49 16.42 -1.68
N GLY A 133 -7.16 16.60 -1.57
CA GLY A 133 -6.55 17.84 -1.14
C GLY A 133 -6.72 18.99 -2.13
N ASP A 134 -6.80 20.19 -1.62
CA ASP A 134 -6.53 21.38 -2.40
C ASP A 134 -5.06 21.42 -2.87
N PRO A 135 -4.70 22.33 -3.80
CA PRO A 135 -3.35 22.40 -4.36
C PRO A 135 -2.22 22.43 -3.33
N ALA A 136 -2.38 23.17 -2.23
CA ALA A 136 -1.35 23.33 -1.20
C ALA A 136 -1.16 22.02 -0.39
N ILE A 137 -2.26 21.35 -0.05
CA ILE A 137 -2.26 20.07 0.67
C ILE A 137 -1.64 18.98 -0.21
N LYS A 138 -2.03 18.90 -1.48
CA LYS A 138 -1.46 17.96 -2.44
C LYS A 138 0.05 18.12 -2.57
N GLN A 139 0.51 19.35 -2.80
CA GLN A 139 1.94 19.62 -2.91
C GLN A 139 2.70 19.32 -1.62
N PHE A 140 2.10 19.51 -0.46
CA PHE A 140 2.75 19.20 0.80
C PHE A 140 2.94 17.69 1.01
N PHE A 141 1.90 16.88 0.81
CA PHE A 141 1.94 15.45 1.09
C PHE A 141 2.46 14.60 -0.07
N ALA A 142 2.08 14.95 -1.31
CA ALA A 142 2.36 14.14 -2.49
C ALA A 142 3.34 14.80 -3.49
N GLY A 143 3.86 15.99 -3.18
CA GLY A 143 4.74 16.75 -4.08
C GLY A 143 5.96 15.96 -4.55
N PHE A 144 6.59 15.16 -3.69
CA PHE A 144 7.73 14.31 -4.07
C PHE A 144 7.40 13.24 -5.12
N TRP A 145 6.13 12.99 -5.37
CA TRP A 145 5.63 12.11 -6.44
C TRP A 145 4.92 12.90 -7.56
N TYR A 146 5.24 14.21 -7.71
CA TYR A 146 4.64 15.11 -8.71
C TYR A 146 3.12 15.28 -8.53
N THR A 147 2.58 15.06 -7.34
CA THR A 147 1.13 14.95 -7.09
C THR A 147 0.41 13.98 -8.06
N ASP A 148 1.15 13.06 -8.68
CA ASP A 148 0.65 12.11 -9.67
C ASP A 148 -0.22 11.04 -8.99
N PRO A 149 -1.49 10.91 -9.35
CA PRO A 149 -2.39 9.94 -8.73
C PRO A 149 -2.00 8.49 -9.01
N GLU A 150 -1.42 8.20 -10.19
CA GLU A 150 -0.96 6.84 -10.54
C GLU A 150 0.22 6.42 -9.66
N ARG A 151 1.16 7.34 -9.40
CA ARG A 151 2.32 7.06 -8.56
C ARG A 151 1.92 6.86 -7.11
N THR A 152 1.06 7.72 -6.57
CA THR A 152 0.58 7.56 -5.18
C THR A 152 -0.27 6.31 -5.01
N ALA A 153 -1.09 5.94 -6.00
CA ALA A 153 -1.80 4.66 -6.03
C ALA A 153 -0.85 3.46 -6.04
N ALA A 154 0.21 3.51 -6.87
CA ALA A 154 1.23 2.46 -6.91
C ALA A 154 1.96 2.28 -5.57
N LEU A 155 2.18 3.36 -4.81
CA LEU A 155 2.76 3.27 -3.47
C LEU A 155 1.87 2.47 -2.51
N VAL A 156 0.56 2.75 -2.51
CA VAL A 156 -0.41 2.00 -1.69
C VAL A 156 -0.40 0.54 -2.08
N ALA A 157 -0.41 0.24 -3.39
CA ALA A 157 -0.36 -1.14 -3.88
C ALA A 157 0.91 -1.87 -3.42
N ILE A 158 2.09 -1.24 -3.53
CA ILE A 158 3.37 -1.83 -3.07
C ILE A 158 3.33 -2.08 -1.55
N ALA A 159 2.84 -1.13 -0.77
CA ALA A 159 2.75 -1.28 0.68
C ALA A 159 1.69 -2.31 1.12
N ALA A 160 0.67 -2.58 0.29
CA ALA A 160 -0.34 -3.60 0.52
C ALA A 160 0.18 -5.03 0.35
N ILE A 161 1.18 -5.27 -0.54
CA ILE A 161 1.69 -6.62 -0.87
C ILE A 161 2.10 -7.42 0.37
N PRO A 162 2.97 -6.93 1.27
CA PRO A 162 3.38 -7.70 2.44
C PRO A 162 2.22 -7.99 3.38
N LEU A 163 1.27 -7.06 3.55
CA LEU A 163 0.08 -7.27 4.36
C LEU A 163 -0.85 -8.32 3.74
N ALA A 164 -1.09 -8.24 2.44
CA ALA A 164 -1.86 -9.25 1.71
C ALA A 164 -1.24 -10.64 1.80
N SER A 165 0.08 -10.74 1.72
CA SER A 165 0.81 -12.00 1.88
C SER A 165 0.63 -12.62 3.26
N VAL A 166 0.66 -11.81 4.31
CA VAL A 166 0.36 -12.24 5.69
C VAL A 166 -1.11 -12.67 5.80
N GLY A 167 -2.04 -11.90 5.23
CA GLY A 167 -3.46 -12.24 5.20
C GLY A 167 -3.72 -13.58 4.51
N LEU A 168 -3.11 -13.81 3.34
CA LEU A 168 -3.20 -15.08 2.62
C LEU A 168 -2.64 -16.25 3.43
N TYR A 169 -1.52 -16.04 4.13
CA TYR A 169 -0.96 -17.03 5.04
C TYR A 169 -1.92 -17.38 6.19
N LEU A 170 -2.63 -16.39 6.75
CA LEU A 170 -3.62 -16.61 7.80
C LEU A 170 -4.82 -17.42 7.29
N VAL A 171 -5.33 -17.11 6.10
CA VAL A 171 -6.39 -17.88 5.44
C VAL A 171 -5.95 -19.32 5.21
N TYR A 172 -4.75 -19.51 4.62
CA TYR A 172 -4.16 -20.83 4.44
C TYR A 172 -4.07 -21.61 5.76
N LYS A 173 -3.56 -20.97 6.82
CA LYS A 173 -3.42 -21.60 8.15
C LYS A 173 -4.78 -22.00 8.74
N GLY A 174 -5.80 -21.13 8.59
CA GLY A 174 -7.17 -21.42 9.03
C GLY A 174 -7.75 -22.61 8.30
N ILE A 175 -7.66 -22.65 6.98
CA ILE A 175 -8.15 -23.77 6.15
C ILE A 175 -7.40 -25.06 6.49
N SER A 176 -6.06 -24.99 6.62
CA SER A 176 -5.25 -26.15 7.03
C SER A 176 -5.67 -26.71 8.37
N PHE A 177 -5.97 -25.85 9.34
CA PHE A 177 -6.42 -26.27 10.67
C PHE A 177 -7.76 -27.01 10.59
N VAL A 178 -8.70 -26.54 9.78
CA VAL A 178 -10.04 -27.15 9.65
C VAL A 178 -9.96 -28.48 8.92
N ILE A 179 -9.23 -28.54 7.79
CA ILE A 179 -9.18 -29.73 6.92
C ILE A 179 -8.29 -30.82 7.51
N LEU A 180 -7.08 -30.45 7.98
CA LEU A 180 -6.05 -31.43 8.37
C LEU A 180 -6.17 -31.90 9.85
N LYS A 181 -7.00 -31.23 10.66
CA LYS A 181 -7.29 -31.69 12.04
C LYS A 181 -8.07 -33.01 12.06
N LYS A 182 -8.73 -33.40 10.97
CA LYS A 182 -9.60 -34.55 10.89
C LYS A 182 -8.89 -35.85 10.50
N ASP A 183 -7.67 -35.74 9.93
CA ASP A 183 -6.96 -36.91 9.43
C ASP A 183 -5.65 -37.15 10.19
N SER A 184 -5.56 -38.35 10.80
CA SER A 184 -4.35 -38.94 11.35
C SER A 184 -3.41 -39.46 10.23
N VAL A 185 -3.22 -38.65 9.19
CA VAL A 185 -2.31 -38.96 8.08
C VAL A 185 -0.86 -38.79 8.54
N GLY A 186 -0.01 -39.81 8.26
CA GLY A 186 1.39 -39.79 8.65
C GLY A 186 2.13 -38.52 8.19
N LEU A 187 3.23 -38.17 8.86
CA LEU A 187 3.98 -36.92 8.70
C LEU A 187 4.23 -36.51 7.23
N GLU A 188 4.57 -37.46 6.34
CA GLU A 188 4.82 -37.20 4.92
C GLU A 188 3.54 -36.85 4.12
N GLY A 189 2.45 -37.55 4.39
CA GLY A 189 1.17 -37.25 3.77
C GLY A 189 0.63 -35.87 4.18
N SER A 190 0.84 -35.49 5.43
CA SER A 190 0.48 -34.16 5.94
C SER A 190 1.26 -33.04 5.25
N TYR A 191 2.56 -33.21 4.93
CA TYR A 191 3.35 -32.18 4.25
C TYR A 191 2.90 -31.97 2.80
N ARG A 192 2.69 -33.05 2.03
CA ARG A 192 2.19 -32.99 0.65
C ARG A 192 0.79 -32.35 0.59
N ALA A 193 -0.11 -32.72 1.50
CA ALA A 193 -1.44 -32.12 1.59
C ALA A 193 -1.39 -30.60 1.86
N LYS A 194 -0.47 -30.14 2.71
CA LYS A 194 -0.24 -28.70 2.97
C LYS A 194 0.25 -27.96 1.74
N ILE A 195 1.17 -28.54 0.96
CA ILE A 195 1.64 -27.92 -0.28
C ILE A 195 0.52 -27.83 -1.30
N VAL A 196 -0.24 -28.91 -1.54
CA VAL A 196 -1.35 -28.90 -2.47
C VAL A 196 -2.39 -27.85 -2.06
N LEU A 197 -2.73 -27.78 -0.78
CA LEU A 197 -3.67 -26.78 -0.28
C LEU A 197 -3.15 -25.34 -0.47
N ALA A 198 -1.85 -25.10 -0.24
CA ALA A 198 -1.24 -23.79 -0.45
C ALA A 198 -1.32 -23.38 -1.93
N VAL A 199 -1.02 -24.30 -2.85
CA VAL A 199 -1.10 -24.07 -4.30
C VAL A 199 -2.56 -23.83 -4.73
N MET A 200 -3.52 -24.59 -4.18
CA MET A 200 -4.93 -24.37 -4.48
C MET A 200 -5.43 -23.00 -4.00
N VAL A 201 -5.09 -22.60 -2.77
CA VAL A 201 -5.48 -21.29 -2.22
C VAL A 201 -4.86 -20.16 -3.04
N ALA A 202 -3.57 -20.26 -3.38
CA ALA A 202 -2.89 -19.28 -4.21
C ALA A 202 -3.48 -19.24 -5.64
N GLY A 203 -3.75 -20.40 -6.25
CA GLY A 203 -4.37 -20.50 -7.57
C GLY A 203 -5.79 -19.91 -7.60
N LEU A 204 -6.61 -20.21 -6.60
CA LEU A 204 -7.96 -19.64 -6.47
C LEU A 204 -7.89 -18.11 -6.31
N PHE A 205 -6.95 -17.60 -5.50
CA PHE A 205 -6.74 -16.17 -5.33
C PHE A 205 -6.34 -15.51 -6.65
N CYS A 206 -5.37 -16.08 -7.38
CA CYS A 206 -4.96 -15.58 -8.70
C CYS A 206 -6.13 -15.60 -9.70
N PHE A 207 -6.93 -16.66 -9.72
CA PHE A 207 -8.10 -16.79 -10.60
C PHE A 207 -9.16 -15.71 -10.34
N ILE A 208 -9.50 -15.48 -9.06
CA ILE A 208 -10.50 -14.46 -8.68
C ILE A 208 -10.00 -13.05 -9.06
N ASN A 209 -8.73 -12.76 -8.81
CA ASN A 209 -8.17 -11.45 -9.18
C ASN A 209 -8.02 -11.29 -10.69
N TYR A 210 -7.63 -12.36 -11.42
CA TYR A 210 -7.51 -12.31 -12.88
C TYR A 210 -8.84 -11.97 -13.57
N SER A 211 -9.96 -12.50 -13.09
CA SER A 211 -11.28 -12.15 -13.63
C SER A 211 -11.58 -10.65 -13.51
N SER A 212 -11.22 -10.04 -12.39
CA SER A 212 -11.40 -8.59 -12.17
C SER A 212 -10.49 -7.76 -13.08
N TYR A 213 -9.24 -8.18 -13.29
CA TYR A 213 -8.32 -7.51 -14.20
C TYR A 213 -8.73 -7.63 -15.67
N ARG A 214 -9.18 -8.80 -16.10
CA ARG A 214 -9.61 -9.03 -17.48
C ARG A 214 -10.74 -8.08 -17.88
N PHE A 215 -11.75 -7.96 -17.06
CA PHE A 215 -12.86 -7.03 -17.30
C PHE A 215 -12.38 -5.58 -17.47
N PHE A 216 -11.38 -5.16 -16.69
CA PHE A 216 -10.78 -3.83 -16.79
C PHE A 216 -9.97 -3.64 -18.08
N PHE A 217 -9.15 -4.62 -18.46
CA PHE A 217 -8.35 -4.55 -19.69
C PHE A 217 -9.24 -4.54 -20.94
N ASP A 218 -10.26 -5.38 -20.99
CA ASP A 218 -11.20 -5.43 -22.12
C ASP A 218 -11.95 -4.11 -22.25
N GLY A 219 -12.35 -3.48 -21.14
CA GLY A 219 -12.99 -2.16 -21.15
C GLY A 219 -12.07 -1.03 -21.61
N ARG A 220 -10.80 -1.05 -21.22
CA ARG A 220 -9.82 -0.05 -21.70
C ARG A 220 -9.41 -0.26 -23.13
N LEU A 221 -9.20 -1.49 -23.58
CA LEU A 221 -8.87 -1.78 -24.98
C LEU A 221 -10.01 -1.35 -25.92
N SER A 222 -11.27 -1.57 -25.52
CA SER A 222 -12.42 -1.08 -26.30
C SER A 222 -12.51 0.46 -26.35
N ALA A 223 -12.15 1.15 -25.26
CA ALA A 223 -12.10 2.61 -25.23
C ALA A 223 -10.94 3.17 -26.09
N PHE A 224 -9.77 2.51 -26.12
CA PHE A 224 -8.68 2.89 -27.02
C PHE A 224 -9.02 2.67 -28.48
N GLY A 225 -9.68 1.55 -28.83
CA GLY A 225 -10.15 1.29 -30.18
C GLY A 225 -11.23 2.27 -30.64
N ALA A 226 -12.10 2.73 -29.73
CA ALA A 226 -13.08 3.75 -30.04
C ALA A 226 -12.45 5.12 -30.35
N THR A 227 -11.45 5.54 -29.56
CA THR A 227 -10.72 6.82 -29.79
C THR A 227 -9.89 6.80 -31.06
N GLU A 228 -9.31 5.66 -31.43
CA GLU A 228 -8.54 5.51 -32.66
C GLU A 228 -9.46 5.62 -33.91
N ASN A 229 -10.63 5.01 -33.85
CA ASN A 229 -11.66 5.14 -34.89
C ASN A 229 -12.22 6.57 -35.01
N GLU A 230 -12.44 7.27 -33.89
CA GLU A 230 -12.89 8.66 -33.92
C GLU A 230 -11.86 9.60 -34.58
N LEU A 231 -10.57 9.44 -34.25
CA LEU A 231 -9.48 10.20 -34.85
C LEU A 231 -9.32 9.90 -36.34
N GLU A 232 -9.56 8.68 -36.77
CA GLU A 232 -9.53 8.27 -38.17
C GLU A 232 -10.72 8.89 -38.94
N TYR A 233 -11.92 8.93 -38.34
CA TYR A 233 -13.09 9.60 -38.91
C TYR A 233 -12.89 11.11 -39.01
N GLU A 234 -12.34 11.79 -38.01
CA GLU A 234 -12.05 13.22 -38.05
C GLU A 234 -10.98 13.55 -39.08
N SER A 235 -9.96 12.71 -39.25
CA SER A 235 -8.92 12.89 -40.26
C SER A 235 -9.47 12.75 -41.70
N MET A 236 -10.41 11.83 -41.94
CA MET A 236 -11.08 11.68 -43.23
C MET A 236 -12.03 12.83 -43.51
N ALA A 237 -12.75 13.33 -42.51
CA ALA A 237 -13.67 14.46 -42.65
C ALA A 237 -12.97 15.81 -42.91
N SER A 238 -11.71 15.95 -42.44
CA SER A 238 -10.91 17.17 -42.66
C SER A 238 -10.22 17.22 -44.03
N ASN A 239 -10.14 16.09 -44.75
CA ASN A 239 -9.48 15.96 -46.04
C ASN A 239 -10.46 15.88 -47.24
N GLY A 240 -11.75 16.01 -47.03
CA GLY A 240 -12.80 16.03 -48.04
C GLY A 240 -13.45 17.41 -48.12
#